data_9c6d8d391e20bb0eb18060a4635575e7
#
_entry.id   9c6d8d391e20bb0eb18060a4635575e7
#
_cell.length_a   1.000
_cell.length_b   1.000
_cell.length_c   1.000
_cell.angle_alpha   90.00
_cell.angle_beta   90.00
_cell.angle_gamma   90.00
#
_symmetry.space_group_name_H-M   'P 1'
#
loop_
_entity.id
_entity.type
_entity.pdbx_description
1 polymer ?
#
loop_
_entity_poly.entity_id
_entity_poly.type
_entity_poly.pdbx_seq_one_letter_code
_entity_poly.pdbx_strand_id
1 'polypeptide(L)'
;MKMRLMMTPLLLCVVTLLAGCAVDKAGCDPKAIRDAGLFTKMNCDFSGSYDARAADKNAQLQSEQSNTDLLKQALADLSKKNDLAAADVTARRSQIAGMNRSVGAYLAQVKNSNPNNVALQAQVAKATAQLNALNSTPISASPASTQALQAQIDKVQKEIQTLTADYAILSK
;
A
#
# COMPACT_ATOMS: atom_id res chain seq x y z
N MET A 1 -54.12 -31.86 29.46
CA MET A 1 -53.67 -30.79 28.61
C MET A 1 -52.89 -29.70 29.39
N LYS A 2 -52.09 -30.06 30.41
CA LYS A 2 -51.36 -29.10 31.31
C LYS A 2 -49.84 -29.30 31.36
N MET A 3 -49.28 -30.17 30.53
CA MET A 3 -47.84 -30.55 30.62
C MET A 3 -46.96 -29.88 29.52
N ARG A 4 -47.51 -29.00 28.65
CA ARG A 4 -46.74 -28.32 27.62
C ARG A 4 -46.24 -26.91 27.97
N LEU A 5 -46.64 -26.35 29.14
CA LEU A 5 -46.33 -24.95 29.47
C LEU A 5 -45.08 -24.78 30.34
N MET A 6 -44.47 -25.86 30.86
CA MET A 6 -43.27 -25.78 31.71
C MET A 6 -41.94 -26.01 30.95
N MET A 7 -41.99 -26.44 29.70
CA MET A 7 -40.77 -26.73 28.93
C MET A 7 -40.19 -25.53 28.17
N THR A 8 -40.99 -24.50 27.97
CA THR A 8 -40.57 -23.30 27.25
C THR A 8 -39.53 -22.40 27.97
N PRO A 9 -39.59 -22.20 29.30
CA PRO A 9 -38.61 -21.36 29.97
C PRO A 9 -37.23 -22.03 30.07
N LEU A 10 -37.14 -23.36 30.11
CA LEU A 10 -35.89 -24.09 30.19
C LEU A 10 -35.09 -24.01 28.86
N LEU A 11 -35.79 -24.02 27.72
CA LEU A 11 -35.16 -23.91 26.39
C LEU A 11 -34.63 -22.51 26.16
N LEU A 12 -35.31 -21.47 26.70
CA LEU A 12 -34.86 -20.06 26.53
C LEU A 12 -33.59 -19.77 27.34
N CYS A 13 -33.41 -20.40 28.52
CA CYS A 13 -32.19 -20.26 29.34
C CYS A 13 -30.96 -20.92 28.70
N VAL A 14 -31.13 -22.01 27.94
CA VAL A 14 -29.99 -22.68 27.28
C VAL A 14 -29.47 -21.88 26.07
N VAL A 15 -30.34 -21.16 25.34
CA VAL A 15 -29.94 -20.34 24.21
C VAL A 15 -29.18 -19.09 24.64
N THR A 16 -29.47 -18.53 25.82
CA THR A 16 -28.75 -17.34 26.31
C THR A 16 -27.34 -17.65 26.85
N LEU A 17 -27.03 -18.89 27.17
CA LEU A 17 -25.69 -19.30 27.61
C LEU A 17 -24.72 -19.52 26.46
N LEU A 18 -25.19 -19.61 25.24
CA LEU A 18 -24.38 -19.72 24.00
C LEU A 18 -23.99 -18.36 23.38
N ALA A 19 -24.45 -17.24 23.95
CA ALA A 19 -23.90 -15.92 23.66
C ALA A 19 -22.54 -15.78 24.35
N GLY A 20 -21.61 -16.70 24.01
CA GLY A 20 -20.22 -16.66 24.42
C GLY A 20 -19.64 -15.30 24.10
N CYS A 21 -18.98 -14.70 25.07
CA CYS A 21 -18.25 -13.44 24.93
C CYS A 21 -17.44 -13.46 23.63
N ALA A 22 -17.94 -12.81 22.58
CA ALA A 22 -17.12 -12.47 21.43
C ALA A 22 -16.06 -11.49 21.96
N VAL A 23 -14.87 -12.02 22.24
CA VAL A 23 -13.73 -11.16 22.58
C VAL A 23 -13.44 -10.33 21.35
N ASP A 24 -13.62 -9.04 21.48
CA ASP A 24 -13.31 -8.08 20.44
C ASP A 24 -11.82 -8.23 20.06
N LYS A 25 -11.52 -8.19 18.75
CA LYS A 25 -10.14 -8.26 18.20
C LYS A 25 -9.20 -7.27 18.89
N ALA A 26 -9.71 -6.12 19.35
CA ALA A 26 -8.98 -5.10 20.10
C ALA A 26 -8.45 -5.63 21.46
N GLY A 27 -9.19 -6.51 22.15
CA GLY A 27 -8.78 -7.11 23.41
C GLY A 27 -7.62 -8.11 23.30
N CYS A 28 -7.31 -8.56 22.07
CA CYS A 28 -6.21 -9.46 21.77
C CYS A 28 -4.95 -8.75 21.24
N ASP A 29 -4.82 -7.42 21.37
CA ASP A 29 -3.63 -6.66 21.00
C ASP A 29 -2.43 -7.09 21.86
N PRO A 30 -1.21 -7.33 21.28
CA PRO A 30 -0.01 -7.70 22.02
C PRO A 30 0.37 -6.71 23.12
N LYS A 31 0.04 -5.43 22.96
CA LYS A 31 0.29 -4.40 23.97
C LYS A 31 -0.70 -4.51 25.15
N ALA A 32 -1.95 -4.88 24.87
CA ALA A 32 -2.98 -5.06 25.87
C ALA A 32 -2.87 -6.43 26.58
N ILE A 33 -2.36 -7.46 25.88
CA ILE A 33 -2.23 -8.85 26.40
C ILE A 33 -0.99 -9.03 27.27
N ARG A 34 0.00 -8.12 27.22
CA ARG A 34 1.25 -8.30 27.99
C ARG A 34 0.95 -8.56 29.48
N ASP A 35 -0.02 -7.85 30.03
CA ASP A 35 -0.44 -7.94 31.44
C ASP A 35 -1.77 -8.69 31.64
N ALA A 36 -2.34 -9.27 30.57
CA ALA A 36 -3.60 -10.00 30.63
C ALA A 36 -3.43 -11.37 31.26
N GLY A 37 -4.43 -11.80 32.04
CA GLY A 37 -4.48 -13.09 32.66
C GLY A 37 -4.49 -14.26 31.67
N LEU A 38 -4.17 -15.47 32.19
CA LEU A 38 -4.04 -16.70 31.41
C LEU A 38 -5.29 -16.99 30.54
N PHE A 39 -6.47 -16.75 31.10
CA PHE A 39 -7.76 -16.99 30.40
C PHE A 39 -7.95 -16.08 29.19
N THR A 40 -7.53 -14.82 29.26
CA THR A 40 -7.60 -13.89 28.14
C THR A 40 -6.65 -14.33 27.02
N LYS A 41 -5.44 -14.77 27.38
CA LYS A 41 -4.46 -15.30 26.41
C LYS A 41 -4.97 -16.56 25.71
N MET A 42 -5.52 -17.50 26.48
CA MET A 42 -6.11 -18.74 25.95
C MET A 42 -7.30 -18.45 25.02
N ASN A 43 -8.16 -17.49 25.39
CA ASN A 43 -9.32 -17.13 24.58
C ASN A 43 -8.91 -16.44 23.25
N CYS A 44 -7.85 -15.64 23.27
CA CYS A 44 -7.28 -15.07 22.05
C CYS A 44 -6.70 -16.14 21.10
N ASP A 45 -6.13 -17.20 21.65
CA ASP A 45 -5.60 -18.33 20.89
C ASP A 45 -6.74 -19.12 20.22
N PHE A 46 -7.76 -19.49 20.98
CA PHE A 46 -8.93 -20.20 20.46
C PHE A 46 -9.79 -19.39 19.49
N SER A 47 -9.78 -18.07 19.57
CA SER A 47 -10.56 -17.19 18.66
C SER A 47 -9.94 -17.01 17.27
N GLY A 48 -8.75 -17.59 17.01
CA GLY A 48 -8.00 -17.39 15.76
C GLY A 48 -7.47 -15.95 15.58
N SER A 49 -7.48 -15.14 16.63
CA SER A 49 -7.04 -13.73 16.56
C SER A 49 -5.55 -13.61 16.23
N TYR A 50 -4.73 -14.58 16.60
CA TYR A 50 -3.31 -14.63 16.24
C TYR A 50 -3.12 -14.96 14.76
N ASP A 51 -3.90 -15.91 14.21
CA ASP A 51 -3.84 -16.28 12.80
C ASP A 51 -4.31 -15.11 11.91
N ALA A 52 -5.40 -14.44 12.29
CA ALA A 52 -5.87 -13.25 11.59
C ALA A 52 -4.81 -12.15 11.56
N ARG A 53 -4.10 -11.91 12.67
CA ARG A 53 -3.00 -10.94 12.73
C ARG A 53 -1.78 -11.37 11.92
N ALA A 54 -1.44 -12.65 11.95
CA ALA A 54 -0.36 -13.17 11.11
C ALA A 54 -0.68 -12.99 9.63
N ALA A 55 -1.94 -13.24 9.22
CA ALA A 55 -2.41 -13.00 7.88
C ALA A 55 -2.34 -11.50 7.50
N ASP A 56 -2.80 -10.60 8.38
CA ASP A 56 -2.72 -9.15 8.17
C ASP A 56 -1.26 -8.67 8.03
N LYS A 57 -0.36 -9.18 8.89
CA LYS A 57 1.08 -8.86 8.81
C LYS A 57 1.73 -9.39 7.54
N ASN A 58 1.39 -10.60 7.12
CA ASN A 58 1.87 -11.17 5.86
C ASN A 58 1.36 -10.36 4.66
N ALA A 59 0.10 -9.93 4.65
CA ALA A 59 -0.44 -9.06 3.62
C ALA A 59 0.29 -7.69 3.58
N GLN A 60 0.61 -7.10 4.75
CA GLN A 60 1.41 -5.88 4.84
C GLN A 60 2.82 -6.10 4.26
N LEU A 61 3.50 -7.19 4.64
CA LEU A 61 4.83 -7.52 4.11
C LEU A 61 4.82 -7.69 2.59
N GLN A 62 3.83 -8.38 2.04
CA GLN A 62 3.69 -8.54 0.59
C GLN A 62 3.46 -7.19 -0.10
N SER A 63 2.64 -6.31 0.49
CA SER A 63 2.42 -4.96 -0.02
C SER A 63 3.72 -4.13 -0.02
N GLU A 64 4.51 -4.17 1.06
CA GLU A 64 5.79 -3.48 1.17
C GLU A 64 6.84 -4.03 0.20
N GLN A 65 6.89 -5.34 -0.01
CA GLN A 65 7.75 -5.97 -1.01
C GLN A 65 7.37 -5.51 -2.42
N SER A 66 6.07 -5.53 -2.75
CA SER A 66 5.57 -5.04 -4.03
C SER A 66 5.91 -3.56 -4.25
N ASN A 67 5.74 -2.71 -3.23
CA ASN A 67 6.12 -1.30 -3.29
C ASN A 67 7.62 -1.13 -3.57
N THR A 68 8.45 -1.91 -2.89
CA THR A 68 9.90 -1.88 -3.05
C THR A 68 10.33 -2.28 -4.46
N ASP A 69 9.72 -3.32 -5.03
CA ASP A 69 10.05 -3.82 -6.36
C ASP A 69 9.59 -2.84 -7.45
N LEU A 70 8.41 -2.26 -7.32
CA LEU A 70 7.93 -1.21 -8.22
C LEU A 70 8.80 0.05 -8.14
N LEU A 71 9.25 0.43 -6.94
CA LEU A 71 10.18 1.55 -6.78
C LEU A 71 11.51 1.28 -7.46
N LYS A 72 12.10 0.09 -7.27
CA LYS A 72 13.36 -0.30 -7.93
C LYS A 72 13.22 -0.23 -9.45
N GLN A 73 12.11 -0.75 -9.98
CA GLN A 73 11.84 -0.70 -11.42
C GLN A 73 11.68 0.74 -11.91
N ALA A 74 10.93 1.58 -11.20
CA ALA A 74 10.74 2.98 -11.55
C ALA A 74 12.08 3.74 -11.56
N LEU A 75 12.92 3.56 -10.54
CA LEU A 75 14.24 4.18 -10.46
C LEU A 75 15.19 3.67 -11.54
N ALA A 76 15.18 2.37 -11.85
CA ALA A 76 15.98 1.79 -12.92
C ALA A 76 15.59 2.37 -14.29
N ASP A 77 14.30 2.54 -14.56
CA ASP A 77 13.84 3.14 -15.82
C ASP A 77 14.19 4.63 -15.88
N LEU A 78 14.02 5.38 -14.80
CA LEU A 78 14.41 6.80 -14.74
C LEU A 78 15.93 7.00 -14.88
N SER A 79 16.76 6.04 -14.42
CA SER A 79 18.21 6.13 -14.59
C SER A 79 18.69 6.07 -16.04
N LYS A 80 17.87 5.50 -16.93
CA LYS A 80 18.16 5.42 -18.37
C LYS A 80 18.02 6.76 -19.11
N LYS A 81 17.77 7.87 -18.40
CA LYS A 81 17.62 9.21 -19.00
C LYS A 81 18.80 9.62 -19.88
N ASN A 82 20.03 9.18 -19.52
CA ASN A 82 21.23 9.51 -20.29
C ASN A 82 21.27 8.82 -21.66
N ASP A 83 20.59 7.66 -21.79
CA ASP A 83 20.51 6.92 -23.03
C ASP A 83 19.62 7.64 -24.06
N LEU A 84 18.76 8.56 -23.62
CA LEU A 84 17.91 9.37 -24.50
C LEU A 84 18.72 10.25 -25.44
N ALA A 85 19.92 10.67 -25.07
CA ALA A 85 20.77 11.51 -25.91
C ALA A 85 21.24 10.78 -27.19
N ALA A 86 21.59 9.48 -27.04
CA ALA A 86 22.07 8.65 -28.14
C ALA A 86 20.93 7.93 -28.91
N ALA A 87 19.71 7.89 -28.33
CA ALA A 87 18.58 7.18 -28.92
C ALA A 87 17.91 7.94 -30.05
N ASP A 88 17.40 7.23 -31.03
CA ASP A 88 16.51 7.80 -32.05
C ASP A 88 15.12 8.16 -31.45
N VAL A 89 14.28 8.86 -32.22
CA VAL A 89 12.97 9.32 -31.76
C VAL A 89 12.05 8.16 -31.34
N THR A 90 12.14 7.02 -32.01
CA THR A 90 11.31 5.85 -31.74
C THR A 90 11.74 5.20 -30.42
N ALA A 91 13.05 5.01 -30.23
CA ALA A 91 13.61 4.51 -29.00
C ALA A 91 13.32 5.43 -27.81
N ARG A 92 13.41 6.75 -27.98
CA ARG A 92 13.02 7.75 -26.97
C ARG A 92 11.55 7.59 -26.55
N ARG A 93 10.64 7.44 -27.50
CA ARG A 93 9.22 7.22 -27.23
C ARG A 93 9.01 5.93 -26.43
N SER A 94 9.69 4.85 -26.80
CA SER A 94 9.61 3.57 -26.09
C SER A 94 10.14 3.68 -24.67
N GLN A 95 11.27 4.37 -24.46
CA GLN A 95 11.84 4.60 -23.13
C GLN A 95 10.90 5.43 -22.24
N ILE A 96 10.37 6.54 -22.74
CA ILE A 96 9.40 7.39 -22.01
C ILE A 96 8.14 6.59 -21.67
N ALA A 97 7.63 5.78 -22.60
CA ALA A 97 6.49 4.91 -22.33
C ALA A 97 6.79 3.84 -21.25
N GLY A 98 8.04 3.33 -21.21
CA GLY A 98 8.53 2.46 -20.15
C GLY A 98 8.51 3.14 -18.78
N MET A 99 9.16 4.31 -18.69
CA MET A 99 9.19 5.14 -17.48
C MET A 99 7.77 5.45 -16.96
N ASN A 100 6.87 5.82 -17.86
CA ASN A 100 5.48 6.12 -17.49
C ASN A 100 4.75 4.93 -16.89
N ARG A 101 4.95 3.73 -17.43
CA ARG A 101 4.34 2.52 -16.88
C ARG A 101 4.90 2.19 -15.51
N SER A 102 6.23 2.17 -15.35
CA SER A 102 6.86 1.79 -14.08
C SER A 102 6.60 2.80 -12.97
N VAL A 103 6.77 4.10 -13.25
CA VAL A 103 6.48 5.18 -12.29
C VAL A 103 4.98 5.24 -11.97
N GLY A 104 4.12 5.14 -12.98
CA GLY A 104 2.67 5.14 -12.81
C GLY A 104 2.20 3.97 -11.95
N ALA A 105 2.74 2.77 -12.15
CA ALA A 105 2.43 1.60 -11.33
C ALA A 105 2.85 1.81 -9.86
N TYR A 106 4.05 2.34 -9.62
CA TYR A 106 4.52 2.67 -8.27
C TYR A 106 3.61 3.68 -7.58
N LEU A 107 3.29 4.80 -8.24
CA LEU A 107 2.41 5.84 -7.69
C LEU A 107 1.01 5.32 -7.38
N ALA A 108 0.44 4.49 -8.25
CA ALA A 108 -0.85 3.85 -8.04
C ALA A 108 -0.82 2.91 -6.82
N GLN A 109 0.24 2.14 -6.66
CA GLN A 109 0.41 1.24 -5.51
C GLN A 109 0.51 2.03 -4.21
N VAL A 110 1.36 3.07 -4.14
CA VAL A 110 1.50 3.93 -2.95
C VAL A 110 0.17 4.59 -2.58
N LYS A 111 -0.56 5.10 -3.58
CA LYS A 111 -1.89 5.69 -3.41
C LYS A 111 -2.87 4.71 -2.78
N ASN A 112 -2.93 3.49 -3.31
CA ASN A 112 -3.88 2.48 -2.87
C ASN A 112 -3.54 1.90 -1.49
N SER A 113 -2.24 1.78 -1.18
CA SER A 113 -1.78 1.28 0.12
C SER A 113 -2.01 2.27 1.27
N ASN A 114 -2.21 3.57 0.96
CA ASN A 114 -2.31 4.62 1.97
C ASN A 114 -3.48 5.58 1.70
N PRO A 115 -4.72 5.08 1.58
CA PRO A 115 -5.86 5.90 1.13
C PRO A 115 -6.21 7.04 2.09
N ASN A 116 -5.91 6.89 3.39
CA ASN A 116 -6.28 7.84 4.43
C ASN A 116 -5.13 8.82 4.80
N ASN A 117 -3.96 8.68 4.21
CA ASN A 117 -2.83 9.56 4.49
C ASN A 117 -2.85 10.77 3.54
N VAL A 118 -3.44 11.88 4.01
CA VAL A 118 -3.64 13.11 3.21
C VAL A 118 -2.31 13.68 2.70
N ALA A 119 -1.25 13.68 3.51
CA ALA A 119 0.05 14.20 3.12
C ALA A 119 0.66 13.37 1.99
N LEU A 120 0.62 12.05 2.11
CA LEU A 120 1.13 11.14 1.11
C LEU A 120 0.31 11.20 -0.19
N GLN A 121 -1.02 11.32 -0.10
CA GLN A 121 -1.89 11.51 -1.26
C GLN A 121 -1.56 12.80 -2.03
N ALA A 122 -1.25 13.89 -1.32
CA ALA A 122 -0.83 15.15 -1.94
C ALA A 122 0.51 15.00 -2.69
N GLN A 123 1.47 14.27 -2.13
CA GLN A 123 2.75 13.99 -2.79
C GLN A 123 2.59 13.09 -4.02
N VAL A 124 1.76 12.05 -3.92
CA VAL A 124 1.42 11.20 -5.07
C VAL A 124 0.78 12.02 -6.18
N ALA A 125 -0.13 12.95 -5.85
CA ALA A 125 -0.74 13.84 -6.83
C ALA A 125 0.31 14.74 -7.50
N LYS A 126 1.26 15.29 -6.74
CA LYS A 126 2.37 16.11 -7.26
C LYS A 126 3.28 15.30 -8.19
N ALA A 127 3.70 14.10 -7.79
CA ALA A 127 4.51 13.22 -8.63
C ALA A 127 3.77 12.80 -9.92
N THR A 128 2.46 12.54 -9.82
CA THR A 128 1.61 12.26 -10.98
C THR A 128 1.54 13.44 -11.94
N ALA A 129 1.45 14.67 -11.42
CA ALA A 129 1.47 15.87 -12.25
C ALA A 129 2.81 16.04 -13.02
N GLN A 130 3.95 15.73 -12.37
CA GLN A 130 5.25 15.74 -13.05
C GLN A 130 5.37 14.64 -14.10
N LEU A 131 4.82 13.45 -13.84
CA LEU A 131 4.77 12.38 -14.83
C LEU A 131 3.92 12.76 -16.05
N ASN A 132 2.79 13.42 -15.83
CA ASN A 132 1.94 13.94 -16.92
C ASN A 132 2.66 15.03 -17.72
N ALA A 133 3.44 15.90 -17.07
CA ALA A 133 4.26 16.90 -17.75
C ALA A 133 5.34 16.26 -18.64
N LEU A 134 5.97 15.17 -18.15
CA LEU A 134 6.90 14.37 -18.97
C LEU A 134 6.20 13.80 -20.21
N ASN A 135 5.00 13.25 -20.04
CA ASN A 135 4.19 12.73 -21.17
C ASN A 135 3.83 13.78 -22.21
N SER A 136 3.64 15.02 -21.78
CA SER A 136 3.27 16.14 -22.64
C SER A 136 4.49 16.80 -23.30
N THR A 137 5.71 16.41 -22.90
CA THR A 137 6.94 17.00 -23.45
C THR A 137 7.16 16.50 -24.89
N PRO A 138 7.32 17.38 -25.88
CA PRO A 138 7.52 16.98 -27.27
C PRO A 138 8.78 16.12 -27.45
N ILE A 139 8.64 15.02 -28.17
CA ILE A 139 9.76 14.11 -28.50
C ILE A 139 10.17 14.31 -29.92
N SER A 140 11.34 14.93 -30.14
CA SER A 140 11.93 15.17 -31.44
C SER A 140 13.42 14.81 -31.49
N ALA A 141 14.03 14.85 -32.66
CA ALA A 141 15.46 14.60 -32.83
C ALA A 141 16.35 15.76 -32.34
N SER A 142 15.76 16.90 -31.95
CA SER A 142 16.54 18.08 -31.58
C SER A 142 17.22 17.92 -30.22
N PRO A 143 18.43 18.46 -30.01
CA PRO A 143 19.09 18.48 -28.71
C PRO A 143 18.25 19.16 -27.61
N ALA A 144 17.54 20.23 -27.97
CA ALA A 144 16.67 20.95 -27.05
C ALA A 144 15.53 20.07 -26.51
N SER A 145 14.92 19.24 -27.39
CA SER A 145 13.90 18.26 -26.95
C SER A 145 14.49 17.23 -25.97
N THR A 146 15.70 16.74 -26.24
CA THR A 146 16.39 15.79 -25.35
C THR A 146 16.67 16.41 -23.99
N GLN A 147 17.18 17.65 -23.95
CA GLN A 147 17.43 18.36 -22.68
C GLN A 147 16.13 18.62 -21.91
N ALA A 148 15.04 18.99 -22.59
CA ALA A 148 13.73 19.19 -21.99
C ALA A 148 13.20 17.88 -21.36
N LEU A 149 13.33 16.75 -22.07
CA LEU A 149 12.95 15.42 -21.54
C LEU A 149 13.78 15.04 -20.32
N GLN A 150 15.11 15.22 -20.39
CA GLN A 150 15.99 14.93 -19.23
C GLN A 150 15.62 15.79 -18.02
N ALA A 151 15.36 17.09 -18.21
CA ALA A 151 14.95 17.98 -17.13
C ALA A 151 13.59 17.57 -16.51
N GLN A 152 12.64 17.07 -17.30
CA GLN A 152 11.38 16.55 -16.76
C GLN A 152 11.59 15.22 -16.01
N ILE A 153 12.43 14.34 -16.52
CA ILE A 153 12.78 13.08 -15.82
C ILE A 153 13.43 13.38 -14.47
N ASP A 154 14.35 14.36 -14.39
CA ASP A 154 14.96 14.79 -13.14
C ASP A 154 13.93 15.27 -12.11
N LYS A 155 12.91 16.00 -12.55
CA LYS A 155 11.81 16.42 -11.68
C LYS A 155 11.02 15.22 -11.17
N VAL A 156 10.64 14.28 -12.05
CA VAL A 156 9.94 13.05 -11.64
C VAL A 156 10.79 12.26 -10.66
N GLN A 157 12.07 12.08 -10.94
CA GLN A 157 12.99 11.35 -10.05
C GLN A 157 13.08 12.00 -8.67
N LYS A 158 13.18 13.34 -8.61
CA LYS A 158 13.19 14.07 -7.34
C LYS A 158 11.90 13.87 -6.55
N GLU A 159 10.73 13.94 -7.20
CA GLU A 159 9.45 13.71 -6.52
C GLU A 159 9.32 12.27 -6.00
N ILE A 160 9.78 11.27 -6.77
CA ILE A 160 9.80 9.88 -6.32
C ILE A 160 10.74 9.70 -5.11
N GLN A 161 11.90 10.32 -5.10
CA GLN A 161 12.82 10.26 -3.96
C GLN A 161 12.22 10.90 -2.70
N THR A 162 11.58 12.08 -2.85
CA THR A 162 10.88 12.73 -1.73
C THR A 162 9.75 11.87 -1.20
N LEU A 163 8.90 11.35 -2.09
CA LEU A 163 7.80 10.45 -1.74
C LEU A 163 8.30 9.21 -0.97
N THR A 164 9.41 8.63 -1.43
CA THR A 164 10.00 7.44 -0.79
C THR A 164 10.56 7.74 0.61
N ALA A 165 11.22 8.90 0.78
CA ALA A 165 11.74 9.32 2.08
C ALA A 165 10.61 9.53 3.09
N ASP A 166 9.54 10.20 2.69
CA ASP A 166 8.39 10.47 3.55
C ASP A 166 7.60 9.19 3.85
N TYR A 167 7.46 8.30 2.86
CA TYR A 167 6.85 6.98 3.06
C TYR A 167 7.61 6.16 4.11
N ALA A 168 8.95 6.14 4.07
CA ALA A 168 9.78 5.43 5.03
C ALA A 168 9.67 5.97 6.47
N ILE A 169 9.33 7.26 6.64
CA ILE A 169 9.10 7.89 7.94
C ILE A 169 7.72 7.51 8.48
N LEU A 170 6.70 7.47 7.63
CA LEU A 170 5.30 7.26 7.99
C LEU A 170 4.95 5.78 8.20
N SER A 171 5.77 4.85 7.71
CA SER A 171 5.59 3.39 7.84
C SER A 171 6.19 2.80 9.14
N LYS A 172 6.82 3.62 9.99
CA LYS A 172 7.39 3.23 11.30
C LYS A 172 6.40 3.47 12.42
#